data_21c65f9973ac5154b25ae916181da082
#
_entry.id   21c65f9973ac5154b25ae916181da082
#
_cell.length_a   1.000
_cell.length_b   1.000
_cell.length_c   1.000
_cell.angle_alpha   90.00
_cell.angle_beta   90.00
_cell.angle_gamma   90.00
#
_symmetry.space_group_name_H-M   'P 1'
#
loop_
_entity.id
_entity.type
_entity.pdbx_description
1 polymer ?
#
loop_
_entity_poly.entity_id
_entity_poly.type
_entity_poly.pdbx_seq_one_letter_code
_entity_poly.pdbx_strand_id
1 'polypeptide(L)'
;MEAINLKKEASKIKKLFEYKTIANMNGHMFTLVKAKDRTLEFHVHNEFDEVFFIVEGEMKLEFRDKMVELKAGEMCVVPKGVEHRPVCETDVTTMLIETDGTLTPGNTGGTYK
;
A
#
# COMPACT_ATOMS: atom_id res chain seq x y z
N MET A 1 -16.28 -18.06 1.83
CA MET A 1 -16.19 -17.46 3.18
C MET A 1 -15.14 -18.19 4.02
N GLU A 2 -13.90 -18.04 3.63
CA GLU A 2 -12.80 -18.68 4.33
C GLU A 2 -11.91 -17.63 4.95
N ALA A 3 -11.16 -18.02 5.98
CA ALA A 3 -10.19 -17.14 6.59
C ALA A 3 -9.04 -16.86 5.62
N ILE A 4 -8.64 -15.62 5.53
CA ILE A 4 -7.50 -15.20 4.72
C ILE A 4 -6.35 -14.89 5.68
N ASN A 5 -5.27 -15.66 5.55
CA ASN A 5 -4.08 -15.44 6.36
C ASN A 5 -3.14 -14.50 5.59
N LEU A 6 -2.99 -13.28 6.09
CA LEU A 6 -2.24 -12.24 5.38
C LEU A 6 -0.77 -12.62 5.18
N LYS A 7 -0.13 -13.17 6.20
CA LYS A 7 1.28 -13.58 6.10
C LYS A 7 1.47 -14.72 5.12
N LYS A 8 0.54 -15.66 5.11
CA LYS A 8 0.57 -16.79 4.19
C LYS A 8 0.40 -16.31 2.75
N GLU A 9 -0.56 -15.40 2.50
CA GLU A 9 -0.77 -14.84 1.17
C GLU A 9 0.44 -14.01 0.74
N ALA A 10 1.03 -13.25 1.65
CA ALA A 10 2.23 -12.48 1.37
C ALA A 10 3.41 -13.38 0.99
N SER A 11 3.53 -14.55 1.62
CA SER A 11 4.63 -15.48 1.33
C SER A 11 4.59 -16.01 -0.10
N LYS A 12 3.46 -15.91 -0.77
CA LYS A 12 3.30 -16.32 -2.17
C LYS A 12 3.80 -15.27 -3.15
N ILE A 13 4.03 -14.04 -2.69
CA ILE A 13 4.55 -12.97 -3.55
C ILE A 13 6.05 -13.18 -3.71
N LYS A 14 6.51 -13.35 -4.96
CA LYS A 14 7.91 -13.66 -5.24
C LYS A 14 8.74 -12.47 -5.68
N LYS A 15 8.10 -11.38 -6.08
CA LYS A 15 8.77 -10.19 -6.59
C LYS A 15 8.35 -8.94 -5.83
N LEU A 16 9.31 -8.03 -5.63
CA LEU A 16 9.01 -6.71 -5.09
C LEU A 16 8.08 -5.97 -6.06
N PHE A 17 7.18 -5.19 -5.50
CA PHE A 17 6.25 -4.34 -6.26
C PHE A 17 5.27 -5.11 -7.15
N GLU A 18 5.07 -6.39 -6.87
CA GLU A 18 4.02 -7.19 -7.48
C GLU A 18 2.77 -7.07 -6.61
N TYR A 19 1.68 -6.60 -7.19
CA TYR A 19 0.43 -6.38 -6.49
C TYR A 19 -0.44 -7.62 -6.55
N LYS A 20 -0.87 -8.10 -5.38
CA LYS A 20 -1.72 -9.30 -5.29
C LYS A 20 -3.00 -8.96 -4.54
N THR A 21 -4.10 -8.86 -5.27
CA THR A 21 -5.42 -8.65 -4.65
C THR A 21 -5.89 -9.94 -4.01
N ILE A 22 -6.18 -9.89 -2.73
CA ILE A 22 -6.57 -11.06 -1.94
C ILE A 22 -8.02 -11.07 -1.52
N ALA A 23 -8.70 -9.95 -1.59
CA ALA A 23 -10.12 -9.85 -1.23
C ALA A 23 -10.73 -8.62 -1.88
N ASN A 24 -12.05 -8.64 -1.96
CA ASN A 24 -12.84 -7.51 -2.45
C ASN A 24 -14.10 -7.40 -1.62
N MET A 25 -14.46 -6.19 -1.24
CA MET A 25 -15.67 -5.95 -0.46
C MET A 25 -16.25 -4.59 -0.86
N ASN A 26 -17.50 -4.59 -1.31
CA ASN A 26 -18.22 -3.35 -1.67
C ASN A 26 -17.45 -2.48 -2.66
N GLY A 27 -16.83 -3.10 -3.67
CA GLY A 27 -16.06 -2.37 -4.66
C GLY A 27 -14.70 -1.88 -4.18
N HIS A 28 -14.25 -2.34 -3.02
CA HIS A 28 -12.91 -2.06 -2.50
C HIS A 28 -12.06 -3.30 -2.58
N MET A 29 -10.86 -3.17 -3.13
CA MET A 29 -9.91 -4.27 -3.20
C MET A 29 -8.91 -4.18 -2.05
N PHE A 30 -8.53 -5.36 -1.56
CA PHE A 30 -7.53 -5.53 -0.52
C PHE A 30 -6.32 -6.16 -1.20
N THR A 31 -5.23 -5.42 -1.29
CA THR A 31 -4.10 -5.81 -2.14
C THR A 31 -2.80 -5.79 -1.35
N LEU A 32 -2.08 -6.91 -1.42
CA LEU A 32 -0.76 -7.03 -0.79
C LEU A 32 0.33 -6.63 -1.79
N VAL A 33 1.34 -5.95 -1.27
CA VAL A 33 2.54 -5.58 -2.04
C VAL A 33 3.75 -5.60 -1.12
N LYS A 34 4.87 -6.10 -1.64
CA LYS A 34 6.16 -6.06 -0.95
C LYS A 34 7.03 -4.99 -1.55
N ALA A 35 7.72 -4.25 -0.69
CA ALA A 35 8.60 -3.16 -1.12
C ALA A 35 9.88 -3.16 -0.31
N LYS A 36 10.94 -2.59 -0.88
CA LYS A 36 12.24 -2.46 -0.24
C LYS A 36 13.08 -1.47 -1.03
N ASP A 37 13.90 -0.71 -0.31
CA ASP A 37 14.87 0.22 -0.92
C ASP A 37 14.26 1.16 -1.97
N ARG A 38 13.08 1.69 -1.66
CA ARG A 38 12.38 2.54 -2.62
C ARG A 38 11.65 3.67 -1.94
N THR A 39 11.79 4.86 -2.51
CA THR A 39 10.93 6.01 -2.23
C THR A 39 10.13 6.27 -3.50
N LEU A 40 8.82 6.25 -3.38
CA LEU A 40 7.95 6.53 -4.51
C LEU A 40 7.82 8.03 -4.71
N GLU A 41 7.34 8.44 -5.87
CA GLU A 41 7.10 9.85 -6.15
C GLU A 41 5.87 10.33 -5.39
N PHE A 42 5.86 11.62 -5.03
CA PHE A 42 4.66 12.23 -4.48
C PHE A 42 3.54 12.13 -5.50
N HIS A 43 2.38 11.68 -5.04
CA HIS A 43 1.21 11.55 -5.89
C HIS A 43 -0.05 11.81 -5.06
N VAL A 44 -1.16 11.99 -5.75
CA VAL A 44 -2.44 12.30 -5.12
C VAL A 44 -3.54 11.49 -5.81
N HIS A 45 -4.47 10.99 -5.00
CA HIS A 45 -5.66 10.32 -5.50
C HIS A 45 -6.84 11.25 -5.24
N ASN A 46 -7.40 11.83 -6.30
CA ASN A 46 -8.46 12.84 -6.15
C ASN A 46 -9.85 12.24 -6.01
N GLU A 47 -10.01 10.95 -6.27
CA GLU A 47 -11.33 10.33 -6.34
C GLU A 47 -11.58 9.25 -5.30
N PHE A 48 -10.58 8.88 -4.50
CA PHE A 48 -10.75 7.82 -3.51
C PHE A 48 -9.78 7.97 -2.34
N ASP A 49 -10.20 7.41 -1.20
CA ASP A 49 -9.34 7.28 -0.03
C ASP A 49 -8.51 6.00 -0.16
N GLU A 50 -7.36 5.97 0.49
CA GLU A 50 -6.50 4.81 0.46
C GLU A 50 -6.06 4.45 1.88
N VAL A 51 -6.10 3.16 2.22
CA VAL A 51 -5.59 2.67 3.50
C VAL A 51 -4.24 1.98 3.26
N PHE A 52 -3.26 2.33 4.08
CA PHE A 52 -2.00 1.61 4.17
C PHE A 52 -1.99 0.85 5.49
N PHE A 53 -2.03 -0.47 5.43
CA PHE A 53 -1.94 -1.32 6.60
C PHE A 53 -0.67 -2.16 6.52
N ILE A 54 0.17 -2.10 7.55
CA ILE A 54 1.46 -2.81 7.53
C ILE A 54 1.28 -4.21 8.10
N VAL A 55 1.56 -5.21 7.27
CA VAL A 55 1.48 -6.62 7.66
C VAL A 55 2.78 -7.07 8.30
N GLU A 56 3.91 -6.71 7.69
CA GLU A 56 5.25 -7.04 8.19
C GLU A 56 6.21 -5.91 7.86
N GLY A 57 7.18 -5.70 8.74
CA GLY A 57 8.18 -4.66 8.56
C GLY A 57 7.69 -3.30 8.98
N GLU A 58 8.23 -2.28 8.36
CA GLU A 58 7.86 -0.90 8.65
C GLU A 58 8.06 -0.03 7.43
N MET A 59 7.31 1.07 7.35
CA MET A 59 7.51 2.06 6.31
C MET A 59 7.12 3.43 6.81
N LYS A 60 7.50 4.44 6.06
CA LYS A 60 7.09 5.82 6.33
C LYS A 60 6.15 6.28 5.23
N LEU A 61 5.14 7.06 5.59
CA LEU A 61 4.32 7.80 4.66
C LEU A 61 4.69 9.26 4.79
N GLU A 62 5.23 9.82 3.74
CA GLU A 62 5.62 11.23 3.73
C GLU A 62 4.53 12.07 3.10
N PHE A 63 4.14 13.12 3.82
CA PHE A 63 3.24 14.16 3.36
C PHE A 63 4.05 15.44 3.20
N ARG A 64 3.52 16.46 2.56
CA ARG A 64 4.26 17.70 2.38
C ARG A 64 4.64 18.40 3.69
N ASP A 65 3.83 18.21 4.73
CA ASP A 65 3.99 18.89 6.01
C ASP A 65 4.41 17.97 7.16
N LYS A 66 4.49 16.67 6.94
CA LYS A 66 4.82 15.73 8.02
C LYS A 66 5.18 14.36 7.47
N MET A 67 5.68 13.50 8.34
CA MET A 67 5.96 12.11 8.04
C MET A 67 5.32 11.23 9.10
N VAL A 68 4.66 10.14 8.67
CA VAL A 68 4.03 9.18 9.56
C VAL A 68 4.80 7.86 9.45
N GLU A 69 5.29 7.35 10.59
CA GLU A 69 5.92 6.04 10.63
C GLU A 69 4.86 4.98 10.92
N LEU A 70 4.91 3.89 10.17
CA LEU A 70 3.97 2.78 10.32
C LEU A 70 4.75 1.48 10.53
N LYS A 71 4.36 0.74 11.55
CA LYS A 71 4.95 -0.56 11.89
C LYS A 71 3.89 -1.65 11.75
N ALA A 72 4.33 -2.89 11.75
CA ALA A 72 3.43 -4.04 11.62
C ALA A 72 2.25 -3.92 12.59
N GLY A 73 1.06 -4.11 12.05
CA GLY A 73 -0.20 -3.99 12.80
C GLY A 73 -0.78 -2.59 12.83
N GLU A 74 -0.08 -1.60 12.27
CA GLU A 74 -0.56 -0.21 12.23
C GLU A 74 -1.05 0.15 10.84
N MET A 75 -1.97 1.11 10.78
CA MET A 75 -2.50 1.57 9.50
C MET A 75 -2.67 3.09 9.49
N CYS A 76 -2.73 3.63 8.28
CA CYS A 76 -3.00 5.04 8.05
C CYS A 76 -4.00 5.17 6.92
N VAL A 77 -5.00 6.01 7.11
CA VAL A 77 -5.95 6.33 6.04
C VAL A 77 -5.50 7.63 5.40
N VAL A 78 -5.23 7.57 4.10
CA VAL A 78 -4.90 8.77 3.32
C VAL A 78 -6.18 9.21 2.61
N PRO A 79 -6.77 10.34 3.03
CA PRO A 79 -8.00 10.83 2.37
C PRO A 79 -7.71 11.25 0.93
N LYS A 80 -8.73 11.15 0.09
CA LYS A 80 -8.64 11.66 -1.27
C LYS A 80 -8.18 13.11 -1.27
N GLY A 81 -7.38 13.49 -2.25
CA GLY A 81 -6.88 14.84 -2.38
C GLY A 81 -5.65 15.16 -1.55
N VAL A 82 -5.14 14.21 -0.74
CA VAL A 82 -3.95 14.43 0.08
C VAL A 82 -2.73 13.86 -0.63
N GLU A 83 -1.78 14.73 -0.93
CA GLU A 83 -0.54 14.36 -1.58
C GLU A 83 0.37 13.59 -0.62
N HIS A 84 0.92 12.48 -1.07
CA HIS A 84 1.72 11.60 -0.22
C HIS A 84 2.68 10.75 -1.04
N ARG A 85 3.64 10.11 -0.35
CA ARG A 85 4.48 9.08 -0.95
C ARG A 85 4.96 8.08 0.09
N PRO A 86 4.98 6.78 -0.24
CA PRO A 86 5.63 5.78 0.59
C PRO A 86 7.14 5.88 0.52
N VAL A 87 7.79 5.69 1.67
CA VAL A 87 9.24 5.60 1.77
C VAL A 87 9.55 4.24 2.39
N CYS A 88 10.11 3.34 1.60
CA CYS A 88 10.37 1.96 2.00
C CYS A 88 11.87 1.72 2.04
N GLU A 89 12.48 1.93 3.21
CA GLU A 89 13.92 1.79 3.39
C GLU A 89 14.34 0.33 3.57
N THR A 90 13.50 -0.44 4.26
CA THR A 90 13.74 -1.86 4.53
C THR A 90 12.56 -2.69 4.03
N ASP A 91 12.66 -4.01 4.13
CA ASP A 91 11.58 -4.89 3.70
C ASP A 91 10.27 -4.57 4.41
N VAL A 92 9.22 -4.37 3.64
CA VAL A 92 7.88 -4.13 4.16
C VAL A 92 6.84 -4.87 3.31
N THR A 93 5.85 -5.43 3.99
CA THR A 93 4.65 -5.97 3.33
C THR A 93 3.48 -5.11 3.75
N THR A 94 2.86 -4.49 2.78
CA THR A 94 1.74 -3.57 2.99
C THR A 94 0.48 -4.14 2.38
N MET A 95 -0.65 -3.96 3.06
CA MET A 95 -1.95 -4.19 2.47
C MET A 95 -2.58 -2.84 2.18
N LEU A 96 -2.88 -2.62 0.91
CA LEU A 96 -3.59 -1.44 0.45
C LEU A 96 -5.07 -1.77 0.36
N ILE A 97 -5.91 -0.84 0.78
CA ILE A 97 -7.36 -0.95 0.61
C ILE A 97 -7.80 0.29 -0.14
N GLU A 98 -8.36 0.09 -1.32
CA GLU A 98 -8.80 1.19 -2.16
C GLU A 98 -9.85 0.72 -3.16
N THR A 99 -10.47 1.67 -3.85
CA THR A 99 -11.52 1.36 -4.83
C THR A 99 -10.98 0.51 -5.97
N ASP A 100 -11.79 -0.42 -6.48
CA ASP A 100 -11.43 -1.26 -7.62
C ASP A 100 -10.99 -0.43 -8.83
N GLY A 101 -10.02 -0.99 -9.56
CA GLY A 101 -9.56 -0.39 -10.81
C GLY A 101 -8.58 0.76 -10.67
N THR A 102 -8.05 0.97 -9.44
CA THR A 102 -7.16 2.10 -9.17
C THR A 102 -5.66 1.76 -9.23
N LEU A 103 -5.30 0.50 -9.46
CA LEU A 103 -3.90 0.09 -9.56
C LEU A 103 -3.33 0.42 -10.95
N THR A 104 -3.09 1.70 -11.17
CA THR A 104 -2.48 2.20 -12.41
C THR A 104 -1.18 2.93 -12.05
N PRO A 105 -0.24 3.08 -12.99
CA PRO A 105 1.01 3.79 -12.70
C PRO A 105 0.81 5.18 -12.12
N GLY A 106 -0.20 5.91 -12.58
CA GLY A 106 -0.50 7.24 -12.05
C GLY A 106 -0.98 7.22 -10.62
N ASN A 107 -1.62 6.14 -10.18
CA ASN A 107 -2.17 6.02 -8.83
C ASN A 107 -1.24 5.31 -7.87
N THR A 108 -0.26 4.57 -8.36
CA THR A 108 0.63 3.78 -7.50
C THR A 108 1.95 4.47 -7.19
N GLY A 109 2.10 5.75 -7.53
CA GLY A 109 3.27 6.54 -7.17
C GLY A 109 4.41 6.44 -8.16
N GLY A 110 4.11 6.12 -9.40
CA GLY A 110 5.10 6.09 -10.47
C GLY A 110 5.56 4.69 -10.83
N THR A 111 6.78 4.60 -11.31
CA THR A 111 7.31 3.34 -11.80
C THR A 111 8.02 2.58 -10.71
N TYR A 112 7.56 1.39 -10.47
CA TYR A 112 8.30 0.41 -9.72
C TYR A 112 8.34 -0.84 -10.56
N LYS A 113 9.41 -1.09 -11.03
CA LYS A 113 9.60 -2.27 -11.87
C LYS A 113 10.60 -3.17 -11.23
#